data_af9a870bedf66f8a1ba604af0c5e6ab4
#
_entry.id   af9a870bedf66f8a1ba604af0c5e6ab4
#
_cell.length_a   1.000
_cell.length_b   1.000
_cell.length_c   1.000
_cell.angle_alpha   90.00
_cell.angle_beta   90.00
_cell.angle_gamma   90.00
#
_symmetry.space_group_name_H-M   'P 1'
#
loop_
_entity.id
_entity.type
_entity.pdbx_description
1 polymer ?
#
loop_
_entity_poly.entity_id
_entity_poly.type
_entity_poly.pdbx_seq_one_letter_code
_entity_poly.pdbx_strand_id
1 'polypeptide(L)'
;MSEIPGILPSQEMDAAIASGVISADLAIPDGQVQPASIDLRLSNTAYRVRASFLPGANATVADKLKNFTMHKIDLTDGAVLEKGCVYIVPLQESLKLPADTSGMANPKSSTGRLDIFTRVITDGAAEFDRIEAGYSGPLYAEISPLT
;
A
#
# COMPACT_ATOMS: atom_id res chain seq x y z
N MET A 1 -19.61 -8.14 8.98
CA MET A 1 -19.02 -6.89 9.48
C MET A 1 -19.68 -6.51 10.81
N SER A 2 -18.88 -6.00 11.70
CA SER A 2 -19.40 -5.47 12.96
C SER A 2 -20.21 -4.21 12.73
N GLU A 3 -21.37 -4.08 13.38
CA GLU A 3 -22.16 -2.84 13.34
C GLU A 3 -21.61 -1.78 14.32
N ILE A 4 -20.68 -2.17 15.20
CA ILE A 4 -20.08 -1.27 16.20
C ILE A 4 -18.90 -0.54 15.53
N PRO A 5 -18.88 0.82 15.54
CA PRO A 5 -17.74 1.56 15.02
C PRO A 5 -16.45 1.23 15.77
N GLY A 6 -15.34 1.18 15.06
CA GLY A 6 -14.03 0.93 15.63
C GLY A 6 -13.08 0.24 14.67
N ILE A 7 -11.94 -0.19 15.21
CA ILE A 7 -10.89 -0.89 14.47
C ILE A 7 -11.25 -2.38 14.39
N LEU A 8 -11.09 -2.97 13.21
CA LEU A 8 -11.35 -4.40 13.03
C LEU A 8 -10.34 -5.24 13.80
N PRO A 9 -10.80 -6.16 14.66
CA PRO A 9 -9.90 -7.11 15.32
C PRO A 9 -9.40 -8.18 14.35
N SER A 10 -8.41 -8.96 14.78
CA SER A 10 -7.78 -9.99 13.94
C SER A 10 -8.77 -10.99 13.36
N GLN A 11 -9.81 -11.37 14.09
CA GLN A 11 -10.83 -12.32 13.64
C GLN A 11 -11.61 -11.77 12.44
N GLU A 12 -11.98 -10.50 12.47
CA GLU A 12 -12.67 -9.85 11.35
C GLU A 12 -11.70 -9.59 10.19
N MET A 13 -10.42 -9.36 10.48
CA MET A 13 -9.38 -9.24 9.47
C MET A 13 -9.22 -10.57 8.70
N ASP A 14 -9.18 -11.70 9.42
CA ASP A 14 -9.13 -13.03 8.82
C ASP A 14 -10.38 -13.31 7.97
N ALA A 15 -11.55 -12.90 8.43
CA ALA A 15 -12.79 -13.01 7.67
C ALA A 15 -12.75 -12.16 6.40
N ALA A 16 -12.17 -10.96 6.45
CA ALA A 16 -12.01 -10.09 5.30
C ALA A 16 -11.09 -10.71 4.24
N ILE A 17 -10.04 -11.40 4.66
CA ILE A 17 -9.14 -12.14 3.76
C ILE A 17 -9.90 -13.32 3.13
N ALA A 18 -10.60 -14.11 3.93
CA ALA A 18 -11.34 -15.27 3.45
C ALA A 18 -12.44 -14.91 2.45
N SER A 19 -13.08 -13.76 2.60
CA SER A 19 -14.16 -13.28 1.73
C SER A 19 -13.67 -12.50 0.50
N GLY A 20 -12.36 -12.20 0.40
CA GLY A 20 -11.79 -11.44 -0.71
C GLY A 20 -11.89 -9.93 -0.57
N VAL A 21 -12.30 -9.41 0.58
CA VAL A 21 -12.25 -7.98 0.89
C VAL A 21 -10.79 -7.51 0.87
N ILE A 22 -9.90 -8.34 1.41
CA ILE A 22 -8.45 -8.18 1.29
C ILE A 22 -7.94 -9.36 0.48
N SER A 23 -7.28 -9.09 -0.64
CA SER A 23 -6.70 -10.12 -1.50
C SER A 23 -5.23 -9.81 -1.78
N ALA A 24 -4.50 -10.80 -2.26
CA ALA A 24 -3.09 -10.63 -2.57
C ALA A 24 -2.68 -11.55 -3.72
N ASP A 25 -1.62 -11.17 -4.44
CA ASP A 25 -1.05 -11.98 -5.52
C ASP A 25 -0.47 -13.28 -4.99
N LEU A 26 0.13 -13.25 -3.80
CA LEU A 26 0.61 -14.42 -3.08
C LEU A 26 -0.20 -14.60 -1.80
N ALA A 27 -0.36 -15.86 -1.38
CA ALA A 27 -1.11 -16.19 -0.17
C ALA A 27 -0.63 -15.36 1.02
N ILE A 28 -1.58 -14.90 1.84
CA ILE A 28 -1.30 -14.09 3.03
C ILE A 28 -0.97 -15.03 4.19
N PRO A 29 0.28 -15.03 4.70
CA PRO A 29 0.64 -15.88 5.83
C PRO A 29 0.03 -15.38 7.13
N ASP A 30 -0.17 -16.27 8.09
CA ASP A 30 -0.80 -15.96 9.39
C ASP A 30 -0.10 -14.84 10.13
N GLY A 31 1.23 -14.80 10.09
CA GLY A 31 2.01 -13.77 10.77
C GLY A 31 1.85 -12.35 10.23
N GLN A 32 1.18 -12.19 9.09
CA GLN A 32 0.93 -10.88 8.48
C GLN A 32 -0.22 -10.15 9.17
N VAL A 33 -1.16 -10.88 9.74
CA VAL A 33 -2.30 -10.29 10.47
C VAL A 33 -1.90 -10.04 11.90
N GLN A 34 -2.02 -8.79 12.34
CA GLN A 34 -1.76 -8.34 13.69
C GLN A 34 -3.08 -8.17 14.46
N PRO A 35 -3.06 -7.93 15.80
CA PRO A 35 -4.30 -7.81 16.57
C PRO A 35 -5.31 -6.77 16.05
N ALA A 36 -4.85 -5.69 15.43
CA ALA A 36 -5.70 -4.61 14.94
C ALA A 36 -5.26 -4.05 13.58
N SER A 37 -4.39 -4.76 12.85
CA SER A 37 -3.85 -4.32 11.57
C SER A 37 -3.36 -5.49 10.73
N ILE A 38 -3.00 -5.21 9.50
CA ILE A 38 -2.35 -6.16 8.62
C ILE A 38 -1.09 -5.52 8.03
N ASP A 39 0.01 -6.26 8.00
CA ASP A 39 1.24 -5.84 7.36
C ASP A 39 1.13 -6.01 5.84
N LEU A 40 1.52 -4.99 5.09
CA LEU A 40 1.48 -5.03 3.63
C LEU A 40 2.86 -5.39 3.08
N ARG A 41 2.88 -6.01 1.91
CA ARG A 41 4.10 -6.52 1.28
C ARG A 41 4.33 -5.87 -0.07
N LEU A 42 5.60 -5.59 -0.38
CA LEU A 42 5.98 -5.11 -1.71
C LEU A 42 5.84 -6.25 -2.74
N SER A 43 5.43 -5.91 -3.95
CA SER A 43 5.56 -6.80 -5.09
C SER A 43 6.99 -6.73 -5.66
N ASN A 44 7.22 -7.33 -6.83
CA ASN A 44 8.60 -7.50 -7.35
C ASN A 44 9.07 -6.40 -8.29
N THR A 45 8.35 -5.30 -8.38
CA THR A 45 8.76 -4.20 -9.28
C THR A 45 8.68 -2.88 -8.54
N ALA A 46 9.72 -2.06 -8.69
CA ALA A 46 9.72 -0.68 -8.23
C ALA A 46 9.84 0.25 -9.42
N TYR A 47 9.16 1.38 -9.36
CA TYR A 47 9.23 2.43 -10.38
C TYR A 47 9.91 3.65 -9.77
N ARG A 48 11.11 3.99 -10.25
CA ARG A 48 11.74 5.25 -9.89
C ARG A 48 11.04 6.37 -10.64
N VAL A 49 10.52 7.35 -9.90
CA VAL A 49 9.71 8.43 -10.46
C VAL A 49 10.41 9.78 -10.29
N ARG A 50 10.03 10.75 -11.14
CA ARG A 50 10.62 12.09 -11.14
C ARG A 50 10.31 12.88 -9.88
N ALA A 51 9.14 12.64 -9.31
CA ALA A 51 8.66 13.37 -8.15
C ALA A 51 7.57 12.58 -7.46
N SER A 52 7.38 12.85 -6.18
CA SER A 52 6.22 12.38 -5.42
C SER A 52 4.94 12.90 -6.06
N PHE A 53 3.92 12.06 -6.10
CA PHE A 53 2.62 12.47 -6.63
C PHE A 53 1.45 11.78 -5.92
N LEU A 54 0.30 12.41 -6.00
CA LEU A 54 -1.00 11.79 -5.74
C LEU A 54 -1.77 11.78 -7.05
N PRO A 55 -2.48 10.69 -7.39
CA PRO A 55 -3.17 10.61 -8.67
C PRO A 55 -4.30 11.62 -8.80
N GLY A 56 -5.00 11.92 -7.71
CA GLY A 56 -6.17 12.78 -7.72
C GLY A 56 -7.42 12.07 -8.22
N ALA A 57 -8.57 12.74 -8.07
CA ALA A 57 -9.85 12.19 -8.48
C ALA A 57 -9.84 11.79 -9.96
N ASN A 58 -10.49 10.68 -10.27
CA ASN A 58 -10.65 10.14 -11.63
C ASN A 58 -9.34 9.72 -12.32
N ALA A 59 -8.26 9.52 -11.55
CA ALA A 59 -7.00 9.04 -12.09
C ALA A 59 -6.46 7.87 -11.27
N THR A 60 -5.70 7.00 -11.91
CA THR A 60 -5.05 5.86 -11.26
C THR A 60 -3.57 6.11 -11.09
N VAL A 61 -2.95 5.42 -10.15
CA VAL A 61 -1.49 5.43 -9.99
C VAL A 61 -0.83 4.89 -11.26
N ALA A 62 -1.37 3.83 -11.84
CA ALA A 62 -0.83 3.24 -13.07
C ALA A 62 -0.79 4.25 -14.23
N ASP A 63 -1.82 5.07 -14.37
CA ASP A 63 -1.85 6.12 -15.41
C ASP A 63 -0.78 7.18 -15.17
N LYS A 64 -0.59 7.60 -13.93
CA LYS A 64 0.44 8.57 -13.58
C LYS A 64 1.85 7.99 -13.78
N LEU A 65 2.05 6.72 -13.49
CA LEU A 65 3.36 6.07 -13.68
C LEU A 65 3.81 6.11 -15.15
N LYS A 66 2.90 6.09 -16.12
CA LYS A 66 3.25 6.21 -17.53
C LYS A 66 4.02 7.49 -17.84
N ASN A 67 3.71 8.57 -17.14
CA ASN A 67 4.32 9.89 -17.37
C ASN A 67 5.46 10.21 -16.39
N PHE A 68 5.44 9.64 -15.19
CA PHE A 68 6.39 9.97 -14.14
C PHE A 68 7.54 8.99 -14.00
N THR A 69 7.44 7.80 -14.56
CA THR A 69 8.47 6.76 -14.40
C THR A 69 9.72 7.09 -15.22
N MET A 70 10.86 7.07 -14.52
CA MET A 70 12.19 7.20 -15.13
C MET A 70 12.81 5.83 -15.38
N HIS A 71 12.72 4.93 -14.41
CA HIS A 71 13.28 3.59 -14.46
C HIS A 71 12.35 2.58 -13.80
N LYS A 72 12.36 1.36 -14.31
CA LYS A 72 11.67 0.21 -13.73
C LYS A 72 12.72 -0.73 -13.17
N ILE A 73 12.56 -1.13 -11.92
CA ILE A 73 13.54 -1.93 -11.19
C ILE A 73 12.91 -3.25 -10.78
N ASP A 74 13.61 -4.36 -11.08
CA ASP A 74 13.19 -5.69 -10.63
C ASP A 74 13.70 -5.91 -9.20
N LEU A 75 12.77 -6.22 -8.30
CA LEU A 75 13.07 -6.46 -6.87
C LEU A 75 13.20 -7.95 -6.54
N THR A 76 13.05 -8.85 -7.51
CA THR A 76 12.99 -10.30 -7.27
C THR A 76 14.19 -10.82 -6.47
N ASP A 77 15.39 -10.40 -6.83
CA ASP A 77 16.64 -10.79 -6.16
C ASP A 77 17.19 -9.67 -5.26
N GLY A 78 16.35 -8.71 -4.92
CA GLY A 78 16.76 -7.53 -4.19
C GLY A 78 17.28 -6.42 -5.10
N ALA A 79 17.27 -5.21 -4.60
CA ALA A 79 17.79 -4.04 -5.31
C ALA A 79 18.19 -2.97 -4.30
N VAL A 80 19.09 -2.08 -4.74
CA VAL A 80 19.47 -0.92 -3.95
C VAL A 80 18.60 0.26 -4.36
N LEU A 81 17.91 0.85 -3.39
CA LEU A 81 17.17 2.09 -3.57
C LEU A 81 18.07 3.26 -3.15
N GLU A 82 18.23 4.22 -4.05
CA GLU A 82 19.18 5.31 -3.83
C GLU A 82 18.61 6.40 -2.94
N LYS A 83 19.45 6.94 -2.07
CA LYS A 83 19.13 8.08 -1.23
C LYS A 83 18.63 9.27 -2.06
N GLY A 84 17.57 9.90 -1.58
CA GLY A 84 17.02 11.10 -2.21
C GLY A 84 16.15 10.83 -3.44
N CYS A 85 16.01 9.58 -3.83
CA CYS A 85 15.14 9.20 -4.94
C CYS A 85 13.78 8.73 -4.44
N VAL A 86 12.77 8.86 -5.28
CA VAL A 86 11.39 8.45 -4.96
C VAL A 86 11.02 7.24 -5.80
N TYR A 87 10.49 6.23 -5.14
CA TYR A 87 10.09 4.98 -5.77
C TYR A 87 8.63 4.68 -5.47
N ILE A 88 7.90 4.23 -6.48
CA ILE A 88 6.53 3.71 -6.30
C ILE A 88 6.60 2.20 -6.50
N VAL A 89 6.13 1.45 -5.52
CA VAL A 89 6.13 0.00 -5.54
C VAL A 89 4.70 -0.50 -5.37
N PRO A 90 4.14 -1.21 -6.37
CA PRO A 90 2.86 -1.87 -6.16
C PRO A 90 2.95 -2.84 -4.98
N LEU A 91 1.94 -2.88 -4.16
CA LEU A 91 1.86 -3.84 -3.07
C LEU A 91 1.21 -5.13 -3.57
N GLN A 92 1.46 -6.24 -2.88
CA GLN A 92 0.84 -7.52 -3.23
C GLN A 92 -0.65 -7.52 -2.91
N GLU A 93 -1.05 -6.77 -1.88
CA GLU A 93 -2.42 -6.70 -1.40
C GLU A 93 -3.26 -5.73 -2.23
N SER A 94 -4.52 -6.08 -2.42
CA SER A 94 -5.56 -5.24 -3.02
C SER A 94 -6.79 -5.27 -2.12
N LEU A 95 -7.60 -4.25 -2.21
CA LEU A 95 -8.78 -4.10 -1.36
C LEU A 95 -10.06 -4.05 -2.17
N LYS A 96 -11.13 -4.53 -1.55
CA LYS A 96 -12.51 -4.38 -2.01
C LYS A 96 -13.37 -4.10 -0.80
N LEU A 97 -13.23 -2.88 -0.27
CA LEU A 97 -13.85 -2.51 1.00
C LEU A 97 -15.35 -2.31 0.89
N PRO A 98 -16.12 -2.76 1.89
CA PRO A 98 -17.52 -2.35 2.02
C PRO A 98 -17.64 -0.82 2.19
N ALA A 99 -18.81 -0.29 1.88
CA ALA A 99 -19.06 1.15 1.93
C ALA A 99 -18.89 1.78 3.31
N ASP A 100 -18.95 0.98 4.38
CA ASP A 100 -18.81 1.42 5.77
C ASP A 100 -17.40 1.22 6.34
N THR A 101 -16.45 0.78 5.53
CA THR A 101 -15.10 0.45 5.99
C THR A 101 -14.07 1.28 5.25
N SER A 102 -13.23 1.95 6.00
CA SER A 102 -12.08 2.71 5.50
C SER A 102 -10.79 2.15 6.08
N GLY A 103 -9.66 2.68 5.65
CA GLY A 103 -8.36 2.28 6.17
C GLY A 103 -7.43 3.45 6.37
N MET A 104 -6.43 3.22 7.23
CA MET A 104 -5.29 4.11 7.40
C MET A 104 -4.02 3.27 7.41
N ALA A 105 -2.97 3.80 6.80
CA ALA A 105 -1.68 3.12 6.73
C ALA A 105 -0.62 3.90 7.50
N ASN A 106 0.34 3.16 8.03
CA ASN A 106 1.51 3.73 8.69
C ASN A 106 2.73 2.90 8.33
N PRO A 107 3.92 3.51 8.23
CA PRO A 107 5.14 2.72 8.09
C PRO A 107 5.39 1.92 9.37
N LYS A 108 6.01 0.75 9.23
CA LYS A 108 6.46 0.00 10.40
C LYS A 108 7.56 0.77 11.09
N SER A 109 7.63 0.67 12.41
CA SER A 109 8.66 1.36 13.20
C SER A 109 10.08 0.99 12.77
N SER A 110 10.31 -0.26 12.38
CA SER A 110 11.60 -0.70 11.85
C SER A 110 12.00 0.04 10.57
N THR A 111 11.06 0.37 9.71
CA THR A 111 11.31 1.16 8.49
C THR A 111 11.72 2.59 8.85
N GLY A 112 11.04 3.21 9.80
CA GLY A 112 11.38 4.55 10.27
C GLY A 112 12.76 4.63 10.91
N ARG A 113 13.18 3.58 11.63
CA ARG A 113 14.53 3.50 12.22
C ARG A 113 15.66 3.47 11.20
N LEU A 114 15.33 3.03 9.97
CA LEU A 114 16.30 3.01 8.87
C LEU A 114 16.28 4.30 8.05
N ASP A 115 15.55 5.33 8.50
CA ASP A 115 15.34 6.59 7.77
C ASP A 115 14.79 6.36 6.35
N ILE A 116 13.87 5.43 6.21
CA ILE A 116 13.16 5.18 4.97
C ILE A 116 11.77 5.77 5.11
N PHE A 117 11.48 6.78 4.30
CA PHE A 117 10.17 7.41 4.28
C PHE A 117 9.21 6.57 3.42
N THR A 118 8.08 6.17 3.98
CA THR A 118 7.14 5.29 3.29
C THR A 118 5.72 5.79 3.49
N ARG A 119 4.96 5.86 2.39
CA ARG A 119 3.54 6.24 2.40
C ARG A 119 2.76 5.33 1.48
N VAL A 120 1.46 5.16 1.75
CA VAL A 120 0.55 4.39 0.90
C VAL A 120 -0.23 5.33 0.00
N ILE A 121 -0.41 4.91 -1.25
CA ILE A 121 -1.20 5.62 -2.26
C ILE A 121 -2.26 4.66 -2.80
N THR A 122 -3.49 5.16 -2.96
CA THR A 122 -4.57 4.46 -3.64
C THR A 122 -4.94 5.17 -4.94
N ASP A 123 -5.63 4.49 -5.83
CA ASP A 123 -6.18 5.12 -7.02
C ASP A 123 -7.20 6.20 -6.61
N GLY A 124 -7.19 7.32 -7.29
CA GLY A 124 -8.09 8.44 -7.01
C GLY A 124 -7.76 9.23 -5.74
N ALA A 125 -6.65 8.93 -5.09
CA ALA A 125 -6.33 9.53 -3.79
C ALA A 125 -5.95 11.01 -3.90
N ALA A 126 -6.43 11.79 -2.93
CA ALA A 126 -6.01 13.16 -2.69
C ALA A 126 -5.16 13.29 -1.42
N GLU A 127 -5.00 12.21 -0.67
CA GLU A 127 -4.20 12.16 0.56
C GLU A 127 -3.40 10.86 0.62
N PHE A 128 -2.19 10.95 1.16
CA PHE A 128 -1.38 9.76 1.47
C PHE A 128 -1.92 9.04 2.71
N ASP A 129 -1.70 7.74 2.79
CA ASP A 129 -1.98 6.88 3.94
C ASP A 129 -3.46 6.77 4.31
N ARG A 130 -4.34 7.36 3.52
CA ARG A 130 -5.78 7.28 3.74
C ARG A 130 -6.43 6.43 2.65
N ILE A 131 -7.20 5.44 3.09
CA ILE A 131 -7.98 4.58 2.20
C ILE A 131 -9.45 4.89 2.44
N GLU A 132 -10.10 5.46 1.44
CA GLU A 132 -11.49 5.89 1.55
C GLU A 132 -12.43 4.70 1.77
N ALA A 133 -13.52 4.96 2.50
CA ALA A 133 -14.56 3.96 2.69
C ALA A 133 -15.09 3.47 1.33
N GLY A 134 -15.24 2.15 1.19
CA GLY A 134 -15.69 1.56 -0.05
C GLY A 134 -14.64 1.45 -1.16
N TYR A 135 -13.39 1.76 -0.88
CA TYR A 135 -12.33 1.68 -1.89
C TYR A 135 -12.21 0.26 -2.45
N SER A 136 -12.13 0.17 -3.77
CA SER A 136 -11.89 -1.08 -4.48
C SER A 136 -10.75 -0.86 -5.48
N GLY A 137 -9.63 -1.56 -5.27
CA GLY A 137 -8.48 -1.44 -6.16
C GLY A 137 -7.16 -1.83 -5.51
N PRO A 138 -6.06 -1.63 -6.25
CA PRO A 138 -4.72 -1.95 -5.78
C PRO A 138 -4.21 -0.91 -4.79
N LEU A 139 -3.14 -1.29 -4.09
CA LEU A 139 -2.41 -0.43 -3.17
C LEU A 139 -0.98 -0.24 -3.67
N TYR A 140 -0.40 0.92 -3.40
CA TYR A 140 0.96 1.26 -3.77
C TYR A 140 1.68 1.88 -2.59
N ALA A 141 2.98 1.65 -2.50
CA ALA A 141 3.85 2.33 -1.54
C ALA A 141 4.75 3.32 -2.26
N GLU A 142 4.83 4.53 -1.74
CA GLU A 142 5.89 5.47 -2.10
C GLU A 142 7.01 5.31 -1.09
N ILE A 143 8.23 5.05 -1.58
CA ILE A 143 9.39 4.80 -0.74
C ILE A 143 10.49 5.78 -1.11
N SER A 144 11.05 6.45 -0.11
CA SER A 144 12.13 7.40 -0.31
C SER A 144 13.17 7.27 0.80
N PRO A 145 14.33 6.64 0.52
CA PRO A 145 15.40 6.59 1.50
C PRO A 145 15.99 7.97 1.75
N LEU A 146 16.20 8.32 3.02
CA LEU A 146 16.74 9.63 3.43
C LEU A 146 18.23 9.57 3.78
N THR A 147 18.76 8.37 4.00
CA THR A 147 20.19 8.16 4.30
C THR A 147 20.77 7.01 3.52
#